data_cf03fc14bc894a0e2c2d5779c6045f94
#
_entry.id   cf03fc14bc894a0e2c2d5779c6045f94
#
_cell.length_a   1.000
_cell.length_b   1.000
_cell.length_c   1.000
_cell.angle_alpha   90.00
_cell.angle_beta   90.00
_cell.angle_gamma   90.00
#
_symmetry.space_group_name_H-M   'P 1'
#
loop_
_entity.id
_entity.type
_entity.pdbx_description
1 polymer ?
#
loop_
_entity_poly.entity_id
_entity_poly.type
_entity_poly.pdbx_seq_one_letter_code
_entity_poly.pdbx_strand_id
1 'polypeptide(L)'
;MILNERESRHEHVLHVARQMMTAARTAPKGKGVDIIEIAMVTDGNINILSEMMVKMVAEHGMKFFLRDAENILNAECVLLIGTHEQAQGLNCGHCGYATCVSRKEGVPCAINSVDVGIAIGSACATAADNRVDTRVMFLSLIHISEP
;
A
#
# COMPACT_ATOMS: atom_id res chain seq x y z
N MET A 1 -12.43 -26.57 -25.32
CA MET A 1 -12.73 -25.79 -24.12
C MET A 1 -13.13 -24.37 -24.56
N ILE A 2 -14.24 -23.85 -24.12
CA ILE A 2 -14.62 -22.45 -24.35
C ILE A 2 -14.40 -21.73 -23.02
N LEU A 3 -13.56 -20.71 -23.02
CA LEU A 3 -13.30 -19.87 -21.85
C LEU A 3 -14.08 -18.56 -22.03
N ASN A 4 -14.92 -18.22 -21.05
CA ASN A 4 -15.63 -16.95 -21.01
C ASN A 4 -14.78 -15.92 -20.25
N GLU A 5 -14.47 -14.79 -20.89
CA GLU A 5 -13.63 -13.73 -20.29
C GLU A 5 -14.23 -13.24 -18.97
N ARG A 6 -15.54 -13.05 -18.88
CA ARG A 6 -16.20 -12.56 -17.67
C ARG A 6 -16.07 -13.51 -16.48
N GLU A 7 -15.97 -14.82 -16.74
CA GLU A 7 -15.78 -15.83 -15.69
C GLU A 7 -14.32 -15.95 -15.24
N SER A 8 -13.37 -15.66 -16.14
CA SER A 8 -11.94 -15.73 -15.87
C SER A 8 -11.29 -14.40 -15.44
N ARG A 9 -12.02 -13.30 -15.54
CA ARG A 9 -11.51 -11.95 -15.26
C ARG A 9 -10.94 -11.81 -13.85
N HIS A 10 -11.65 -12.31 -12.86
CA HIS A 10 -11.21 -12.24 -11.46
C HIS A 10 -9.84 -12.89 -11.27
N GLU A 11 -9.66 -14.11 -11.78
CA GLU A 11 -8.38 -14.83 -11.70
C GLU A 11 -7.26 -14.07 -12.41
N HIS A 12 -7.54 -13.49 -13.57
CA HIS A 12 -6.57 -12.65 -14.30
C HIS A 12 -6.15 -11.42 -13.48
N VAL A 13 -7.09 -10.70 -12.88
CA VAL A 13 -6.78 -9.53 -12.04
C VAL A 13 -5.90 -9.94 -10.85
N LEU A 14 -6.21 -11.06 -10.17
CA LEU A 14 -5.38 -11.56 -9.07
C LEU A 14 -3.97 -11.97 -9.55
N HIS A 15 -3.84 -12.52 -10.76
CA HIS A 15 -2.55 -12.83 -11.35
C HIS A 15 -1.72 -11.56 -11.55
N VAL A 16 -2.30 -10.52 -12.15
CA VAL A 16 -1.64 -9.21 -12.34
C VAL A 16 -1.30 -8.58 -10.99
N ALA A 17 -2.17 -8.66 -9.99
CA ALA A 17 -1.89 -8.16 -8.64
C ALA A 17 -0.65 -8.81 -8.02
N ARG A 18 -0.42 -10.12 -8.22
CA ARG A 18 0.82 -10.78 -7.79
C ARG A 18 2.05 -10.25 -8.54
N GLN A 19 1.93 -9.95 -9.84
CA GLN A 19 3.01 -9.29 -10.59
C GLN A 19 3.28 -7.88 -10.07
N MET A 20 2.24 -7.12 -9.72
CA MET A 20 2.36 -5.80 -9.08
C MET A 20 3.11 -5.88 -7.75
N MET A 21 2.83 -6.89 -6.91
CA MET A 21 3.57 -7.13 -5.66
C MET A 21 5.05 -7.38 -5.93
N THR A 22 5.39 -8.16 -6.95
CA THR A 22 6.77 -8.40 -7.36
C THR A 22 7.44 -7.11 -7.85
N ALA A 23 6.75 -6.31 -8.66
CA ALA A 23 7.25 -5.02 -9.13
C ALA A 23 7.51 -4.03 -8.00
N ALA A 24 6.63 -3.98 -7.01
CA ALA A 24 6.82 -3.19 -5.78
C ALA A 24 8.02 -3.69 -4.97
N ARG A 25 8.19 -5.00 -4.82
CA ARG A 25 9.31 -5.62 -4.08
C ARG A 25 10.65 -5.33 -4.74
N THR A 26 10.74 -5.41 -6.07
CA THR A 26 11.97 -5.22 -6.83
C THR A 26 12.27 -3.75 -7.18
N ALA A 27 11.35 -2.83 -6.87
CA ALA A 27 11.57 -1.40 -7.06
C ALA A 27 12.79 -0.91 -6.26
N PRO A 28 13.54 0.10 -6.77
CA PRO A 28 14.70 0.66 -6.07
C PRO A 28 14.34 1.17 -4.67
N LYS A 29 15.24 0.96 -3.71
CA LYS A 29 15.09 1.41 -2.31
C LYS A 29 16.35 2.09 -1.83
N GLY A 30 16.18 3.06 -0.92
CA GLY A 30 17.30 3.79 -0.32
C GLY A 30 18.32 2.85 0.29
N LYS A 31 19.59 3.01 -0.05
CA LYS A 31 20.73 2.15 0.35
C LYS A 31 20.60 0.68 -0.07
N GLY A 32 19.62 0.30 -0.88
CA GLY A 32 19.29 -1.10 -1.15
C GLY A 32 18.73 -1.86 0.05
N VAL A 33 18.25 -1.16 1.07
CA VAL A 33 17.65 -1.77 2.27
C VAL A 33 16.15 -1.90 2.07
N ASP A 34 15.67 -3.14 1.99
CA ASP A 34 14.24 -3.43 1.79
C ASP A 34 13.52 -3.58 3.13
N ILE A 35 12.73 -2.59 3.47
CA ILE A 35 11.86 -2.54 4.64
C ILE A 35 10.39 -2.32 4.25
N ILE A 36 10.07 -2.63 2.98
CA ILE A 36 8.71 -2.52 2.47
C ILE A 36 7.93 -3.79 2.80
N GLU A 37 6.75 -3.63 3.37
CA GLU A 37 5.76 -4.69 3.52
C GLU A 37 4.70 -4.59 2.43
N ILE A 38 4.34 -5.74 1.87
CA ILE A 38 3.38 -5.85 0.78
C ILE A 38 2.42 -6.98 1.08
N ALA A 39 1.14 -6.68 1.08
CA ALA A 39 0.09 -7.68 1.25
C ALA A 39 -1.02 -7.48 0.20
N MET A 40 -1.74 -8.57 -0.10
CA MET A 40 -2.92 -8.54 -0.95
C MET A 40 -4.13 -9.00 -0.14
N VAL A 41 -5.18 -8.20 -0.17
CA VAL A 41 -6.47 -8.49 0.45
C VAL A 41 -7.47 -8.80 -0.65
N THR A 42 -8.18 -9.92 -0.52
CA THR A 42 -9.15 -10.41 -1.52
C THR A 42 -10.43 -10.88 -0.85
N ASP A 43 -11.47 -11.06 -1.64
CA ASP A 43 -12.72 -11.69 -1.25
C ASP A 43 -13.35 -11.07 0.02
N GLY A 44 -13.87 -11.90 0.92
CA GLY A 44 -14.50 -11.45 2.15
C GLY A 44 -13.63 -10.59 3.07
N ASN A 45 -12.30 -10.67 2.94
CA ASN A 45 -11.38 -9.84 3.72
C ASN A 45 -11.42 -8.36 3.31
N ILE A 46 -11.88 -8.03 2.10
CA ILE A 46 -12.10 -6.64 1.67
C ILE A 46 -13.20 -6.01 2.52
N ASN A 47 -14.26 -6.76 2.85
CA ASN A 47 -15.32 -6.26 3.73
C ASN A 47 -14.77 -5.95 5.14
N ILE A 48 -13.94 -6.84 5.67
CA ILE A 48 -13.29 -6.62 6.98
C ILE A 48 -12.43 -5.36 6.95
N LEU A 49 -11.62 -5.19 5.89
CA LEU A 49 -10.80 -3.99 5.72
C LEU A 49 -11.67 -2.72 5.65
N SER A 50 -12.76 -2.75 4.88
CA SER A 50 -13.71 -1.62 4.78
C SER A 50 -14.30 -1.27 6.15
N GLU A 51 -14.74 -2.26 6.93
CA GLU A 51 -15.26 -2.03 8.28
C GLU A 51 -14.21 -1.43 9.21
N MET A 52 -12.96 -1.88 9.13
CA MET A 52 -11.86 -1.29 9.91
C MET A 52 -11.63 0.17 9.54
N MET A 53 -11.66 0.51 8.24
CA MET A 53 -11.52 1.89 7.76
C MET A 53 -12.65 2.79 8.29
N VAL A 54 -13.89 2.28 8.33
CA VAL A 54 -15.03 3.02 8.91
C VAL A 54 -14.83 3.28 10.41
N LYS A 55 -14.33 2.28 11.18
CA LYS A 55 -14.03 2.45 12.61
C LYS A 55 -12.96 3.53 12.82
N MET A 56 -11.93 3.57 11.99
CA MET A 56 -10.88 4.59 12.08
C MET A 56 -11.41 6.02 11.91
N VAL A 57 -12.49 6.22 11.16
CA VAL A 57 -13.14 7.54 11.05
C VAL A 57 -13.66 8.01 12.39
N ALA A 58 -14.29 7.11 13.16
CA ALA A 58 -14.81 7.43 14.48
C ALA A 58 -13.69 7.75 15.49
N GLU A 59 -12.55 7.07 15.37
CA GLU A 59 -11.41 7.21 16.29
C GLU A 59 -10.51 8.40 15.95
N HIS A 60 -10.29 8.68 14.67
CA HIS A 60 -9.28 9.64 14.20
C HIS A 60 -9.87 10.83 13.40
N GLY A 61 -11.18 10.84 13.11
CA GLY A 61 -11.87 11.94 12.43
C GLY A 61 -11.54 12.07 10.92
N MET A 62 -10.83 11.13 10.32
CA MET A 62 -10.40 11.18 8.92
C MET A 62 -11.53 10.78 7.96
N LYS A 63 -12.42 11.71 7.64
CA LYS A 63 -13.64 11.48 6.85
C LYS A 63 -13.42 10.86 5.46
N PHE A 64 -12.26 11.05 4.85
CA PHE A 64 -11.96 10.47 3.53
C PHE A 64 -11.94 8.93 3.54
N PHE A 65 -11.69 8.31 4.69
CA PHE A 65 -11.77 6.85 4.83
C PHE A 65 -13.18 6.30 4.60
N LEU A 66 -14.25 7.07 4.82
CA LEU A 66 -15.62 6.62 4.51
C LEU A 66 -15.78 6.38 3.01
N ARG A 67 -15.33 7.34 2.20
CA ARG A 67 -15.35 7.22 0.74
C ARG A 67 -14.49 6.05 0.26
N ASP A 68 -13.30 5.91 0.82
CA ASP A 68 -12.35 4.90 0.38
C ASP A 68 -12.78 3.50 0.86
N ALA A 69 -13.39 3.38 2.04
CA ALA A 69 -14.01 2.14 2.54
C ALA A 69 -15.13 1.64 1.61
N GLU A 70 -15.97 2.55 1.10
CA GLU A 70 -17.02 2.22 0.13
C GLU A 70 -16.41 1.83 -1.22
N ASN A 71 -15.39 2.55 -1.68
CA ASN A 71 -14.76 2.30 -2.97
C ASN A 71 -14.09 0.92 -3.06
N ILE A 72 -13.41 0.46 -2.00
CA ILE A 72 -12.71 -0.84 -2.02
C ILE A 72 -13.66 -2.03 -2.13
N LEU A 73 -14.93 -1.88 -1.74
CA LEU A 73 -15.94 -2.94 -1.88
C LEU A 73 -16.22 -3.31 -3.34
N ASN A 74 -15.87 -2.44 -4.29
CA ASN A 74 -16.01 -2.69 -5.73
C ASN A 74 -14.72 -3.18 -6.38
N ALA A 75 -13.66 -3.41 -5.60
CA ALA A 75 -12.37 -3.87 -6.09
C ALA A 75 -12.31 -5.40 -6.09
N GLU A 76 -11.63 -5.98 -7.08
CA GLU A 76 -11.31 -7.42 -7.11
C GLU A 76 -10.27 -7.80 -6.05
N CYS A 77 -9.36 -6.87 -5.75
CA CYS A 77 -8.39 -6.98 -4.67
C CYS A 77 -7.87 -5.61 -4.23
N VAL A 78 -7.26 -5.57 -3.06
CA VAL A 78 -6.57 -4.39 -2.52
C VAL A 78 -5.12 -4.76 -2.22
N LEU A 79 -4.16 -4.03 -2.79
CA LEU A 79 -2.76 -4.16 -2.43
C LEU A 79 -2.41 -3.14 -1.34
N LEU A 80 -1.90 -3.62 -0.22
CA LEU A 80 -1.37 -2.83 0.87
C LEU A 80 0.14 -2.77 0.72
N ILE A 81 0.69 -1.56 0.60
CA ILE A 81 2.14 -1.33 0.48
C ILE A 81 2.52 -0.32 1.54
N GLY A 82 3.40 -0.71 2.43
CA GLY A 82 3.84 0.11 3.55
C GLY A 82 5.31 -0.08 3.89
N THR A 83 5.78 0.60 4.91
CA THR A 83 7.15 0.50 5.40
C THR A 83 7.18 0.41 6.91
N HIS A 84 8.18 -0.30 7.44
CA HIS A 84 8.45 -0.27 8.87
C HIS A 84 8.91 1.11 9.34
N GLU A 85 8.65 1.42 10.60
CA GLU A 85 9.07 2.68 11.23
C GLU A 85 10.58 2.69 11.59
N GLN A 86 11.42 2.26 10.69
CA GLN A 86 12.86 2.19 10.85
C GLN A 86 13.53 3.33 10.06
N ALA A 87 14.35 4.17 10.72
CA ALA A 87 15.13 5.18 10.02
C ALA A 87 16.25 4.53 9.18
N GLN A 88 16.52 5.08 8.00
CA GLN A 88 17.58 4.57 7.11
C GLN A 88 19.02 4.86 7.63
N GLY A 89 19.18 5.70 8.65
CA GLY A 89 20.50 6.01 9.24
C GLY A 89 21.39 6.90 8.37
N LEU A 90 20.80 7.64 7.42
CA LEU A 90 21.55 8.51 6.49
C LEU A 90 21.87 9.88 7.04
N ASN A 91 21.26 10.30 8.14
CA ASN A 91 21.36 11.67 8.69
C ASN A 91 21.15 12.76 7.61
N CYS A 92 20.25 12.49 6.65
CA CYS A 92 20.04 13.34 5.47
C CYS A 92 19.25 14.64 5.74
N GLY A 93 18.60 14.74 6.89
CA GLY A 93 17.81 15.92 7.28
C GLY A 93 16.46 16.07 6.55
N HIS A 94 16.11 15.22 5.57
CA HIS A 94 14.88 15.35 4.78
C HIS A 94 13.59 15.22 5.60
N CYS A 95 13.62 14.56 6.76
CA CYS A 95 12.50 14.48 7.68
C CYS A 95 12.41 15.70 8.63
N GLY A 96 13.29 16.71 8.47
CA GLY A 96 13.35 17.91 9.30
C GLY A 96 14.20 17.79 10.57
N TYR A 97 14.85 16.63 10.80
CA TYR A 97 15.76 16.41 11.93
C TYR A 97 17.21 16.30 11.45
N ALA A 98 18.14 16.87 12.20
CA ALA A 98 19.57 16.89 11.82
C ALA A 98 20.20 15.50 11.75
N THR A 99 19.77 14.60 12.62
CA THR A 99 20.21 13.19 12.65
C THR A 99 19.02 12.23 12.78
N CYS A 100 19.21 11.01 12.32
CA CYS A 100 18.17 9.98 12.43
C CYS A 100 17.83 9.65 13.90
N VAL A 101 18.80 9.74 14.78
CA VAL A 101 18.62 9.48 16.23
C VAL A 101 17.79 10.59 16.89
N SER A 102 17.90 11.83 16.42
CA SER A 102 17.12 12.96 16.95
C SER A 102 15.67 13.00 16.47
N ARG A 103 15.29 12.12 15.54
CA ARG A 103 13.93 12.02 15.02
C ARG A 103 12.98 11.57 16.14
N LYS A 104 11.88 12.27 16.30
CA LYS A 104 10.83 11.90 17.27
C LYS A 104 10.12 10.64 16.81
N GLU A 105 9.67 9.84 17.78
CA GLU A 105 8.77 8.72 17.56
C GLU A 105 7.52 9.16 16.80
N GLY A 106 7.00 8.33 15.91
CA GLY A 106 5.83 8.63 15.07
C GLY A 106 6.11 9.55 13.88
N VAL A 107 7.31 10.12 13.74
CA VAL A 107 7.68 10.87 12.54
C VAL A 107 8.31 9.93 11.51
N PRO A 108 7.72 9.74 10.31
CA PRO A 108 8.26 8.81 9.32
C PRO A 108 9.62 9.26 8.78
N CYS A 109 10.45 8.30 8.40
CA CYS A 109 11.66 8.59 7.64
C CYS A 109 11.27 9.01 6.22
N ALA A 110 11.71 10.19 5.78
CA ALA A 110 11.38 10.70 4.44
C ALA A 110 11.86 9.77 3.32
N ILE A 111 13.03 9.13 3.47
CA ILE A 111 13.55 8.18 2.49
C ILE A 111 12.64 6.95 2.39
N ASN A 112 12.15 6.41 3.51
CA ASN A 112 11.19 5.30 3.49
C ASN A 112 9.87 5.68 2.79
N SER A 113 9.40 6.91 2.98
CA SER A 113 8.19 7.40 2.30
C SER A 113 8.41 7.51 0.79
N VAL A 114 9.61 7.92 0.36
CA VAL A 114 10.00 7.92 -1.06
C VAL A 114 10.04 6.49 -1.61
N ASP A 115 10.62 5.55 -0.88
CA ASP A 115 10.71 4.13 -1.27
C ASP A 115 9.31 3.50 -1.44
N VAL A 116 8.36 3.81 -0.54
CA VAL A 116 6.95 3.40 -0.69
C VAL A 116 6.35 3.98 -1.96
N GLY A 117 6.58 5.26 -2.24
CA GLY A 117 6.07 5.91 -3.46
C GLY A 117 6.62 5.28 -4.74
N ILE A 118 7.92 4.92 -4.75
CA ILE A 118 8.55 4.22 -5.88
C ILE A 118 7.96 2.82 -6.04
N ALA A 119 7.76 2.09 -4.94
CA ALA A 119 7.15 0.75 -4.96
C ALA A 119 5.71 0.79 -5.53
N ILE A 120 4.91 1.76 -5.09
CA ILE A 120 3.54 1.98 -5.59
C ILE A 120 3.57 2.34 -7.08
N GLY A 121 4.42 3.26 -7.50
CA GLY A 121 4.56 3.63 -8.91
C GLY A 121 4.92 2.46 -9.81
N SER A 122 5.86 1.60 -9.37
CA SER A 122 6.24 0.38 -10.07
C SER A 122 5.08 -0.62 -10.18
N ALA A 123 4.32 -0.81 -9.09
CA ALA A 123 3.13 -1.66 -9.10
C ALA A 123 2.07 -1.14 -10.07
N CYS A 124 1.75 0.16 -10.04
CA CYS A 124 0.77 0.78 -10.93
C CYS A 124 1.19 0.70 -12.40
N ALA A 125 2.47 0.88 -12.72
CA ALA A 125 2.99 0.71 -14.08
C ALA A 125 2.75 -0.73 -14.58
N THR A 126 3.00 -1.73 -13.74
CA THR A 126 2.75 -3.14 -14.08
C THR A 126 1.26 -3.39 -14.37
N ALA A 127 0.34 -2.82 -13.58
CA ALA A 127 -1.09 -2.93 -13.84
C ALA A 127 -1.48 -2.29 -15.17
N ALA A 128 -0.96 -1.09 -15.45
CA ALA A 128 -1.23 -0.37 -16.70
C ALA A 128 -0.74 -1.16 -17.93
N ASP A 129 0.44 -1.77 -17.86
CA ASP A 129 0.97 -2.62 -18.93
C ASP A 129 0.06 -3.83 -19.20
N ASN A 130 -0.62 -4.34 -18.19
CA ASN A 130 -1.57 -5.45 -18.27
C ASN A 130 -3.03 -5.01 -18.47
N ARG A 131 -3.29 -3.71 -18.72
CA ARG A 131 -4.64 -3.14 -18.92
C ARG A 131 -5.59 -3.36 -17.74
N VAL A 132 -5.05 -3.45 -16.53
CA VAL A 132 -5.83 -3.51 -15.28
C VAL A 132 -5.90 -2.11 -14.67
N ASP A 133 -7.11 -1.67 -14.39
CA ASP A 133 -7.33 -0.36 -13.75
C ASP A 133 -6.94 -0.39 -12.28
N THR A 134 -6.37 0.71 -11.80
CA THR A 134 -5.91 0.85 -10.42
C THR A 134 -6.25 2.23 -9.87
N ARG A 135 -6.50 2.29 -8.58
CA ARG A 135 -6.65 3.53 -7.84
C ARG A 135 -5.78 3.51 -6.59
N VAL A 136 -4.85 4.45 -6.50
CA VAL A 136 -4.03 4.65 -5.30
C VAL A 136 -4.84 5.40 -4.25
N MET A 137 -4.85 4.87 -3.03
CA MET A 137 -5.48 5.46 -1.86
C MET A 137 -4.46 5.60 -0.74
N PHE A 138 -4.61 6.63 0.08
CA PHE A 138 -3.79 6.78 1.28
C PHE A 138 -4.43 6.01 2.43
N LEU A 139 -3.66 5.08 3.00
CA LEU A 139 -4.01 4.36 4.23
C LEU A 139 -2.83 4.50 5.19
N SER A 140 -3.03 5.14 6.32
CA SER A 140 -2.05 5.07 7.40
C SER A 140 -2.26 3.78 8.18
N LEU A 141 -1.44 2.77 7.91
CA LEU A 141 -1.49 1.47 8.59
C LEU A 141 -0.97 1.52 10.04
N ILE A 142 -0.35 2.62 10.45
CA ILE A 142 0.14 2.82 11.84
C ILE A 142 -0.99 2.63 12.86
N HIS A 143 -2.23 2.91 12.45
CA HIS A 143 -3.41 2.77 13.31
C HIS A 143 -4.17 1.45 13.14
N ILE A 144 -3.79 0.59 12.18
CA ILE A 144 -4.47 -0.69 11.92
C ILE A 144 -3.71 -1.87 12.57
N SER A 145 -2.45 -1.70 12.93
CA SER A 145 -1.55 -2.79 13.31
C SER A 145 -1.35 -2.98 14.82
N GLU A 146 -2.11 -2.29 15.66
CA GLU A 146 -2.08 -2.61 17.08
C GLU A 146 -3.10 -3.71 17.40
N PRO A 147 -2.67 -4.83 18.04
CA PRO A 147 -3.56 -5.92 18.45
C PRO A 147 -4.50 -5.52 19.59
#